data_153079de986fcb4d2a21ee411db1c278
#
_entry.id   153079de986fcb4d2a21ee411db1c278
#
_cell.length_a   1.000
_cell.length_b   1.000
_cell.length_c   1.000
_cell.angle_alpha   90.00
_cell.angle_beta   90.00
_cell.angle_gamma   90.00
#
_symmetry.space_group_name_H-M   'P 1'
#
loop_
_entity.id
_entity.type
_entity.pdbx_description
1 polymer ?
#
loop_
_entity_poly.entity_id
_entity_poly.type
_entity_poly.pdbx_seq_one_letter_code
_entity_poly.pdbx_strand_id
1 'polypeptide(L)'
;KLAEKIGDVDVIITAEAKGIALTYEISRLLGKSNFIVARKSIKSYMSGVVSVSVHSITTSGEQHLYLDGHDAECLRGKRVCIVDDVISTGESLYALQALVESAEGIVTKKAAVLAEGNAAERDDIIFLQKLPLFQKSENGEYVVKES
;
A
#
# COMPACT_ATOMS: atom_id res chain seq x y z
N LYS A 1 15.87 -7.76 -3.17
CA LYS A 1 15.00 -8.87 -2.71
C LYS A 1 13.52 -8.61 -2.96
N LEU A 2 12.90 -7.52 -2.39
CA LEU A 2 11.47 -7.27 -2.62
C LEU A 2 11.17 -6.98 -4.10
N ALA A 3 11.98 -6.14 -4.75
CA ALA A 3 11.85 -5.86 -6.18
C ALA A 3 11.95 -7.12 -7.07
N GLU A 4 12.84 -8.04 -6.74
CA GLU A 4 12.97 -9.34 -7.44
C GLU A 4 11.71 -10.20 -7.30
N LYS A 5 11.09 -10.21 -6.11
CA LYS A 5 9.82 -10.91 -5.87
C LYS A 5 8.64 -10.26 -6.60
N ILE A 6 8.62 -8.94 -6.69
CA ILE A 6 7.61 -8.17 -7.44
C ILE A 6 7.75 -8.48 -8.94
N GLY A 7 8.97 -8.42 -9.48
CA GLY A 7 9.21 -8.69 -10.89
C GLY A 7 8.51 -7.69 -11.82
N ASP A 8 8.04 -8.15 -12.97
CA ASP A 8 7.47 -7.28 -14.00
C ASP A 8 6.05 -6.80 -13.65
N VAL A 9 5.89 -5.48 -13.63
CA VAL A 9 4.63 -4.72 -13.48
C VAL A 9 4.75 -3.43 -14.29
N ASP A 10 3.65 -2.79 -14.64
CA ASP A 10 3.68 -1.57 -15.44
C ASP A 10 3.86 -0.33 -14.56
N VAL A 11 3.15 -0.26 -13.43
CA VAL A 11 3.14 0.89 -12.53
C VAL A 11 3.25 0.42 -11.08
N ILE A 12 3.91 1.22 -10.24
CA ILE A 12 3.99 1.01 -8.80
C ILE A 12 3.29 2.17 -8.10
N ILE A 13 2.47 1.87 -7.11
CA ILE A 13 1.74 2.86 -6.30
C ILE A 13 1.92 2.61 -4.81
N THR A 14 2.00 3.67 -4.04
CA THR A 14 1.96 3.66 -2.57
C THR A 14 1.07 4.78 -2.04
N ALA A 15 0.71 4.72 -0.77
CA ALA A 15 0.10 5.85 -0.07
C ALA A 15 1.15 6.67 0.69
N GLU A 16 0.92 7.98 0.83
CA GLU A 16 1.77 8.80 1.68
C GLU A 16 1.66 8.36 3.14
N ALA A 17 2.73 8.33 3.95
CA ALA A 17 4.05 8.85 3.59
C ALA A 17 5.15 7.77 3.68
N LYS A 18 5.01 6.74 4.52
CA LYS A 18 6.11 5.82 4.88
C LYS A 18 6.61 4.94 3.73
N GLY A 19 5.70 4.53 2.83
CA GLY A 19 6.04 3.71 1.68
C GLY A 19 6.82 4.43 0.58
N ILE A 20 6.91 5.77 0.60
CA ILE A 20 7.46 6.55 -0.53
C ILE A 20 8.92 6.20 -0.82
N ALA A 21 9.79 6.22 0.19
CA ALA A 21 11.22 5.94 0.01
C ALA A 21 11.46 4.50 -0.49
N LEU A 22 10.71 3.54 0.06
CA LEU A 22 10.73 2.15 -0.37
C LEU A 22 10.30 2.01 -1.84
N THR A 23 9.20 2.65 -2.20
CA THR A 23 8.63 2.61 -3.56
C THR A 23 9.57 3.25 -4.58
N TYR A 24 10.23 4.37 -4.22
CA TYR A 24 11.27 4.97 -5.03
C TYR A 24 12.39 3.96 -5.35
N GLU A 25 12.92 3.30 -4.34
CA GLU A 25 14.02 2.36 -4.53
C GLU A 25 13.58 1.11 -5.32
N ILE A 26 12.39 0.59 -5.08
CA ILE A 26 11.83 -0.52 -5.87
C ILE A 26 11.69 -0.11 -7.33
N SER A 27 11.14 1.07 -7.61
CA SER A 27 10.98 1.60 -8.96
C SER A 27 12.32 1.72 -9.69
N ARG A 28 13.33 2.26 -9.00
CA ARG A 28 14.70 2.37 -9.52
C ARG A 28 15.28 1.00 -9.89
N LEU A 29 15.11 -0.01 -9.01
CA LEU A 29 15.62 -1.37 -9.24
C LEU A 29 14.88 -2.09 -10.37
N LEU A 30 13.60 -1.79 -10.59
CA LEU A 30 12.80 -2.34 -11.68
C LEU A 30 12.89 -1.52 -12.97
N GLY A 31 13.76 -0.50 -13.01
CA GLY A 31 13.96 0.34 -14.20
C GLY A 31 12.75 1.21 -14.56
N LYS A 32 11.89 1.55 -13.56
CA LYS A 32 10.76 2.44 -13.78
C LYS A 32 11.19 3.89 -13.62
N SER A 33 10.75 4.75 -14.53
CA SER A 33 11.07 6.18 -14.50
C SER A 33 10.27 6.96 -13.44
N ASN A 34 9.13 6.43 -13.03
CA ASN A 34 8.22 7.06 -12.06
C ASN A 34 7.45 6.00 -11.24
N PHE A 35 6.81 6.47 -10.19
CA PHE A 35 5.83 5.75 -9.39
C PHE A 35 4.75 6.74 -8.92
N ILE A 36 3.64 6.22 -8.46
CA ILE A 36 2.49 7.03 -8.06
C ILE A 36 2.38 7.04 -6.53
N VAL A 37 2.01 8.21 -5.97
CA VAL A 37 1.76 8.38 -4.54
C VAL A 37 0.32 8.86 -4.33
N ALA A 38 -0.53 7.98 -3.82
CA ALA A 38 -1.86 8.33 -3.37
C ALA A 38 -1.78 9.26 -2.14
N ARG A 39 -2.56 10.33 -2.14
CA ARG A 39 -2.56 11.35 -1.09
C ARG A 39 -3.72 11.15 -0.14
N LYS A 40 -3.54 11.56 1.11
CA LYS A 40 -4.58 11.54 2.16
C LYS A 40 -5.43 12.80 2.20
N SER A 41 -5.06 13.80 1.41
CA SER A 41 -5.82 15.04 1.24
C SER A 41 -5.60 15.60 -0.16
N ILE A 42 -6.58 16.35 -0.66
CA ILE A 42 -6.45 17.08 -1.93
C ILE A 42 -5.38 18.15 -1.79
N LYS A 43 -4.48 18.21 -2.76
CA LYS A 43 -3.42 19.22 -2.83
C LYS A 43 -3.78 20.28 -3.87
N SER A 44 -3.27 21.50 -3.68
CA SER A 44 -3.60 22.65 -4.54
C SER A 44 -3.23 22.48 -6.01
N TYR A 45 -2.28 21.60 -6.31
CA TYR A 45 -1.83 21.33 -7.68
C TYR A 45 -2.67 20.30 -8.42
N MET A 46 -3.54 19.55 -7.71
CA MET A 46 -4.33 18.48 -8.31
C MET A 46 -5.48 19.01 -9.16
N SER A 47 -5.71 18.36 -10.29
CA SER A 47 -6.85 18.57 -11.18
C SER A 47 -7.44 17.23 -11.63
N GLY A 48 -8.75 17.18 -11.89
CA GLY A 48 -9.41 15.94 -12.30
C GLY A 48 -9.29 14.83 -11.25
N VAL A 49 -9.41 15.17 -9.97
CA VAL A 49 -9.13 14.31 -8.83
C VAL A 49 -10.03 13.07 -8.84
N VAL A 50 -9.40 11.89 -8.73
CA VAL A 50 -10.06 10.62 -8.44
C VAL A 50 -9.88 10.31 -6.95
N SER A 51 -10.94 9.91 -6.28
CA SER A 51 -10.91 9.65 -4.85
C SER A 51 -11.74 8.45 -4.45
N VAL A 52 -11.35 7.83 -3.34
CA VAL A 52 -12.13 6.80 -2.65
C VAL A 52 -12.21 7.11 -1.17
N SER A 53 -13.33 6.72 -0.56
CA SER A 53 -13.53 6.70 0.89
C SER A 53 -13.77 5.28 1.32
N VAL A 54 -13.00 4.82 2.30
CA VAL A 54 -13.13 3.48 2.86
C VAL A 54 -13.33 3.61 4.38
N HIS A 55 -14.41 3.01 4.87
CA HIS A 55 -14.66 2.92 6.30
C HIS A 55 -13.72 1.89 6.93
N SER A 56 -12.98 2.30 7.96
CA SER A 56 -12.17 1.39 8.75
C SER A 56 -13.06 0.49 9.61
N ILE A 57 -12.77 -0.81 9.59
CA ILE A 57 -13.48 -1.80 10.43
C ILE A 57 -12.96 -1.74 11.88
N THR A 58 -11.71 -1.32 12.07
CA THR A 58 -11.00 -1.37 13.36
C THR A 58 -10.96 -0.04 14.09
N THR A 59 -11.09 1.07 13.38
CA THR A 59 -11.11 2.43 13.95
C THR A 59 -12.34 3.16 13.44
N SER A 60 -12.93 4.03 14.28
CA SER A 60 -14.12 4.83 13.92
C SER A 60 -13.84 5.92 12.88
N GLY A 61 -12.80 5.74 12.05
CA GLY A 61 -12.35 6.70 11.05
C GLY A 61 -12.63 6.26 9.62
N GLU A 62 -12.89 7.24 8.77
CA GLU A 62 -12.97 7.07 7.32
C GLU A 62 -11.60 7.38 6.73
N GLN A 63 -11.09 6.49 5.88
CA GLN A 63 -9.86 6.71 5.14
C GLN A 63 -10.20 7.27 3.76
N HIS A 64 -9.63 8.43 3.46
CA HIS A 64 -9.74 9.05 2.15
C HIS A 64 -8.41 8.95 1.42
N LEU A 65 -8.45 8.53 0.17
CA LEU A 65 -7.29 8.55 -0.72
C LEU A 65 -7.64 9.28 -2.02
N TYR A 66 -6.66 10.00 -2.52
CA TYR A 66 -6.81 10.89 -3.68
C TYR A 66 -5.67 10.68 -4.67
N LEU A 67 -6.01 10.69 -5.96
CA LEU A 67 -5.06 10.78 -7.08
C LEU A 67 -5.31 12.05 -7.86
N ASP A 68 -4.24 12.65 -8.37
CA ASP A 68 -4.35 13.62 -9.45
C ASP A 68 -4.85 12.94 -10.74
N GLY A 69 -5.59 13.66 -11.57
CA GLY A 69 -6.13 13.12 -12.81
C GLY A 69 -5.06 12.58 -13.76
N HIS A 70 -3.89 13.21 -13.80
CA HIS A 70 -2.75 12.69 -14.57
C HIS A 70 -2.28 11.32 -14.06
N ASP A 71 -2.15 11.15 -12.75
CA ASP A 71 -1.75 9.89 -12.16
C ASP A 71 -2.81 8.80 -12.39
N ALA A 72 -4.10 9.16 -12.32
CA ALA A 72 -5.20 8.26 -12.62
C ALA A 72 -5.16 7.77 -14.08
N GLU A 73 -4.89 8.65 -15.04
CA GLU A 73 -4.70 8.27 -16.45
C GLU A 73 -3.51 7.31 -16.64
N CYS A 74 -2.42 7.50 -15.89
CA CYS A 74 -1.26 6.61 -15.91
C CYS A 74 -1.58 5.18 -15.41
N LEU A 75 -2.64 5.00 -14.62
CA LEU A 75 -3.07 3.69 -14.11
C LEU A 75 -3.98 2.92 -15.08
N ARG A 76 -4.69 3.63 -15.96
CA ARG A 76 -5.73 3.03 -16.82
C ARG A 76 -5.21 1.86 -17.65
N GLY A 77 -5.80 0.67 -17.43
CA GLY A 77 -5.44 -0.57 -18.12
C GLY A 77 -4.06 -1.11 -17.79
N LYS A 78 -3.34 -0.57 -16.79
CA LYS A 78 -2.01 -0.99 -16.41
C LYS A 78 -2.02 -2.05 -15.32
N ARG A 79 -1.01 -2.95 -15.37
CA ARG A 79 -0.72 -3.91 -14.28
C ARG A 79 -0.01 -3.16 -13.16
N VAL A 80 -0.68 -3.05 -12.03
CA VAL A 80 -0.25 -2.23 -10.90
C VAL A 80 0.23 -3.09 -9.74
N CYS A 81 1.38 -2.72 -9.16
CA CYS A 81 1.83 -3.23 -7.87
C CYS A 81 1.58 -2.18 -6.79
N ILE A 82 0.85 -2.54 -5.75
CA ILE A 82 0.73 -1.74 -4.53
C ILE A 82 1.90 -2.08 -3.61
N VAL A 83 2.58 -1.05 -3.10
CA VAL A 83 3.71 -1.20 -2.16
C VAL A 83 3.44 -0.43 -0.88
N ASP A 84 3.67 -1.07 0.26
CA ASP A 84 3.63 -0.43 1.57
C ASP A 84 4.85 -0.85 2.42
N ASP A 85 5.12 -0.18 3.53
CA ASP A 85 6.18 -0.57 4.46
C ASP A 85 5.75 -1.79 5.30
N VAL A 86 4.57 -1.75 5.88
CA VAL A 86 3.98 -2.82 6.70
C VAL A 86 2.51 -3.03 6.32
N ILE A 87 2.13 -4.26 6.03
CA ILE A 87 0.73 -4.64 5.91
C ILE A 87 0.31 -5.32 7.23
N SER A 88 -0.67 -4.74 7.92
CA SER A 88 -1.23 -5.25 9.18
C SER A 88 -2.69 -5.68 8.98
N THR A 89 -3.67 -4.83 9.25
CA THR A 89 -5.09 -5.14 9.04
C THR A 89 -5.46 -5.26 7.56
N GLY A 90 -4.68 -4.62 6.68
CA GLY A 90 -4.96 -4.58 5.25
C GLY A 90 -5.93 -3.48 4.82
N GLU A 91 -6.38 -2.62 5.73
CA GLU A 91 -7.31 -1.52 5.40
C GLU A 91 -6.71 -0.52 4.42
N SER A 92 -5.45 -0.10 4.65
CA SER A 92 -4.73 0.79 3.72
C SER A 92 -4.53 0.15 2.35
N LEU A 93 -4.25 -1.15 2.34
CA LEU A 93 -4.10 -1.92 1.12
C LEU A 93 -5.42 -2.00 0.34
N TYR A 94 -6.53 -2.22 1.05
CA TYR A 94 -7.87 -2.24 0.47
C TYR A 94 -8.25 -0.87 -0.12
N ALA A 95 -7.98 0.21 0.60
CA ALA A 95 -8.24 1.57 0.12
C ALA A 95 -7.43 1.90 -1.14
N LEU A 96 -6.13 1.52 -1.17
CA LEU A 96 -5.30 1.68 -2.37
C LEU A 96 -5.79 0.83 -3.54
N GLN A 97 -6.21 -0.40 -3.29
CA GLN A 97 -6.77 -1.25 -4.33
C GLN A 97 -8.05 -0.63 -4.93
N ALA A 98 -8.98 -0.18 -4.09
CA ALA A 98 -10.20 0.48 -4.54
C ALA A 98 -9.89 1.75 -5.36
N LEU A 99 -8.87 2.52 -4.98
CA LEU A 99 -8.44 3.71 -5.70
C LEU A 99 -7.87 3.37 -7.08
N VAL A 100 -7.02 2.34 -7.18
CA VAL A 100 -6.47 1.86 -8.45
C VAL A 100 -7.58 1.36 -9.37
N GLU A 101 -8.51 0.57 -8.85
CA GLU A 101 -9.64 0.03 -9.61
C GLU A 101 -10.58 1.14 -10.08
N SER A 102 -10.81 2.19 -9.26
CA SER A 102 -11.62 3.35 -9.67
C SER A 102 -10.97 4.17 -10.79
N ALA A 103 -9.62 4.10 -10.90
CA ALA A 103 -8.85 4.66 -12.01
C ALA A 103 -8.67 3.67 -13.18
N GLU A 104 -9.44 2.58 -13.21
CA GLU A 104 -9.37 1.54 -14.24
C GLU A 104 -8.00 0.82 -14.33
N GLY A 105 -7.21 0.83 -13.26
CA GLY A 105 -5.98 0.06 -13.13
C GLY A 105 -6.26 -1.38 -12.69
N ILE A 106 -5.34 -2.29 -12.96
CA ILE A 106 -5.45 -3.72 -12.64
C ILE A 106 -4.42 -4.05 -11.57
N VAL A 107 -4.85 -4.25 -10.32
CA VAL A 107 -3.95 -4.66 -9.24
C VAL A 107 -3.53 -6.11 -9.46
N THR A 108 -2.28 -6.31 -9.80
CA THR A 108 -1.71 -7.64 -10.04
C THR A 108 -0.83 -8.12 -8.89
N LYS A 109 -0.26 -7.19 -8.11
CA LYS A 109 0.62 -7.49 -6.99
C LYS A 109 0.43 -6.51 -5.84
N LYS A 110 0.63 -7.03 -4.63
CA LYS A 110 0.60 -6.27 -3.38
C LYS A 110 1.84 -6.67 -2.59
N ALA A 111 2.65 -5.73 -2.18
CA ALA A 111 3.96 -6.00 -1.59
C ALA A 111 4.26 -5.11 -0.38
N ALA A 112 4.94 -5.66 0.61
CA ALA A 112 5.45 -4.92 1.76
C ALA A 112 6.81 -5.47 2.23
N VAL A 113 7.51 -4.71 3.04
CA VAL A 113 8.70 -5.23 3.74
C VAL A 113 8.28 -6.22 4.81
N LEU A 114 7.26 -5.86 5.60
CA LEU A 114 6.76 -6.67 6.71
C LEU A 114 5.26 -6.95 6.56
N ALA A 115 4.86 -8.13 7.02
CA ALA A 115 3.47 -8.48 7.23
C ALA A 115 3.24 -8.76 8.72
N GLU A 116 2.32 -8.02 9.34
CA GLU A 116 2.07 -8.05 10.78
C GLU A 116 0.83 -8.87 11.11
N GLY A 117 0.95 -9.72 12.13
CA GLY A 117 -0.17 -10.53 12.60
C GLY A 117 -0.79 -11.39 11.50
N ASN A 118 -2.11 -11.36 11.36
CA ASN A 118 -2.85 -12.17 10.38
C ASN A 118 -2.49 -11.87 8.92
N ALA A 119 -1.94 -10.68 8.62
CA ALA A 119 -1.44 -10.39 7.27
C ALA A 119 -0.32 -11.34 6.85
N ALA A 120 0.44 -11.88 7.80
CA ALA A 120 1.52 -12.82 7.53
C ALA A 120 1.04 -14.22 7.09
N GLU A 121 -0.25 -14.50 7.20
CA GLU A 121 -0.88 -15.75 6.74
C GLU A 121 -1.55 -15.62 5.37
N ARG A 122 -1.52 -14.42 4.78
CA ARG A 122 -2.13 -14.16 3.47
C ARG A 122 -1.21 -14.64 2.35
N ASP A 123 -1.81 -15.24 1.33
CA ASP A 123 -1.15 -15.74 0.11
C ASP A 123 -1.20 -14.75 -1.07
N ASP A 124 -2.02 -13.70 -0.94
CA ASP A 124 -2.20 -12.66 -1.97
C ASP A 124 -1.25 -11.47 -1.81
N ILE A 125 -0.32 -11.50 -0.84
CA ILE A 125 0.67 -10.45 -0.62
C ILE A 125 2.10 -11.00 -0.66
N ILE A 126 3.02 -10.17 -1.14
CA ILE A 126 4.46 -10.45 -1.17
C ILE A 126 5.12 -9.69 -0.02
N PHE A 127 5.81 -10.38 0.86
CA PHE A 127 6.57 -9.71 1.93
C PHE A 127 7.90 -10.42 2.20
N LEU A 128 8.78 -9.75 2.94
CA LEU A 128 10.11 -10.26 3.24
C LEU A 128 10.14 -11.00 4.58
N GLN A 129 9.48 -10.46 5.61
CA GLN A 129 9.46 -11.05 6.95
C GLN A 129 8.13 -10.82 7.65
N LYS A 130 7.81 -11.71 8.58
CA LYS A 130 6.69 -11.57 9.50
C LYS A 130 7.08 -10.60 10.62
N LEU A 131 6.16 -9.72 10.99
CA LEU A 131 6.26 -8.87 12.16
C LEU A 131 5.27 -9.42 13.22
N PRO A 132 5.74 -9.90 14.38
CA PRO A 132 4.84 -10.37 15.41
C PRO A 132 4.06 -9.20 16.03
N LEU A 133 2.84 -9.48 16.46
CA LEU A 133 2.07 -8.54 17.27
C LEU A 133 2.63 -8.54 18.69
N PHE A 134 2.75 -7.35 19.27
CA PHE A 134 3.19 -7.20 20.66
C PHE A 134 2.02 -6.73 21.53
N GLN A 135 1.96 -7.24 22.74
CA GLN A 135 1.04 -6.77 23.78
C GLN A 135 1.80 -6.42 25.05
N LYS A 136 1.25 -5.51 25.83
CA LYS A 136 1.82 -5.17 27.13
C LYS A 136 1.39 -6.22 28.15
N SER A 137 2.36 -6.84 28.82
CA SER A 137 2.12 -7.78 29.91
C SER A 137 1.64 -7.05 31.17
N GLU A 138 1.15 -7.78 32.18
CA GLU A 138 0.76 -7.22 33.48
C GLU A 138 1.90 -6.47 34.19
N ASN A 139 3.13 -6.90 33.94
CA ASN A 139 4.34 -6.28 34.49
C ASN A 139 4.82 -5.04 33.69
N GLY A 140 4.09 -4.66 32.63
CA GLY A 140 4.42 -3.51 31.79
C GLY A 140 5.45 -3.76 30.69
N GLU A 141 5.95 -4.97 30.54
CA GLU A 141 6.86 -5.36 29.46
C GLU A 141 6.11 -5.70 28.17
N TYR A 142 6.73 -5.47 27.02
CA TYR A 142 6.16 -5.89 25.73
C TYR A 142 6.54 -7.34 25.44
N VAL A 143 5.56 -8.18 25.25
CA VAL A 143 5.70 -9.59 24.88
C VAL A 143 4.99 -9.86 23.56
N VAL A 144 5.46 -10.86 22.83
CA VAL A 144 4.78 -11.29 21.60
C VAL A 144 3.41 -11.81 21.97
N LYS A 145 2.38 -11.30 21.30
CA LYS A 145 1.02 -11.80 21.43
C LYS A 145 0.97 -13.16 20.74
N GLU A 146 0.74 -14.22 21.51
CA GLU A 146 0.45 -15.54 20.96
C GLU A 146 -0.88 -15.49 20.20
N SER A 147 -0.88 -16.02 18.99
CA SER A 147 -2.05 -16.08 18.10
C SER A 147 -3.05 -17.17 18.52
#